data_49e784c23dd5a9ac69ee3bcbb3060a8c
#
_entry.id   49e784c23dd5a9ac69ee3bcbb3060a8c
#
_cell.length_a   1.000
_cell.length_b   1.000
_cell.length_c   1.000
_cell.angle_alpha   90.00
_cell.angle_beta   90.00
_cell.angle_gamma   90.00
#
_symmetry.space_group_name_H-M   'P 1'
#
loop_
_entity.id
_entity.type
_entity.pdbx_description
1 polymer ?
#
loop_
_entity_poly.entity_id
_entity_poly.type
_entity_poly.pdbx_seq_one_letter_code
_entity_poly.pdbx_strand_id
1 'polypeptide(L)'
;MKTILLIRHAKSSWDDLSLSDMERPLNNRGKKDAPEMADRLLMDKKVEIDAFVSSPARRARKTAEIFSKVFGQGKKDVFIKEELYEAGEDQFAKVIASLDDKDNVVAIFSHNPGITDYANTLTTTRIDNIPTTGIFAVKAETDDWKGFTAAPKQLWFFDYPKNALD
;
A
#
# COMPACT_ATOMS: atom_id res chain seq x y z
N MET A 1 -4.81 8.56 16.70
CA MET A 1 -5.16 8.47 15.29
C MET A 1 -4.21 7.51 14.59
N LYS A 2 -4.72 6.52 13.90
CA LYS A 2 -3.93 5.58 13.10
C LYS A 2 -4.31 5.73 11.64
N THR A 3 -3.31 5.78 10.76
CA THR A 3 -3.51 5.98 9.32
C THR A 3 -2.92 4.81 8.54
N ILE A 4 -3.71 4.23 7.66
CA ILE A 4 -3.27 3.19 6.73
C ILE A 4 -3.28 3.75 5.32
N LEU A 5 -2.20 3.49 4.58
CA LEU A 5 -2.12 3.73 3.15
C LEU A 5 -2.11 2.36 2.47
N LEU A 6 -3.20 2.02 1.79
CA LEU A 6 -3.27 0.79 1.00
C LEU A 6 -2.74 1.11 -0.40
N ILE A 7 -1.63 0.50 -0.78
CA ILE A 7 -0.94 0.80 -2.03
C ILE A 7 -0.85 -0.48 -2.86
N ARG A 8 -1.49 -0.49 -4.02
CA ARG A 8 -1.32 -1.60 -4.96
C ARG A 8 0.04 -1.48 -5.63
N HIS A 9 0.74 -2.62 -5.78
CA HIS A 9 2.05 -2.64 -6.44
C HIS A 9 2.02 -1.92 -7.79
N ALA A 10 3.17 -1.40 -8.21
CA ALA A 10 3.33 -0.74 -9.49
C ALA A 10 3.22 -1.75 -10.64
N LYS A 11 3.07 -1.26 -11.88
CA LYS A 11 2.85 -2.11 -13.05
C LYS A 11 3.97 -3.13 -13.22
N SER A 12 3.59 -4.39 -13.37
CA SER A 12 4.53 -5.51 -13.47
C SER A 12 4.62 -6.05 -14.89
N SER A 13 5.73 -6.75 -15.16
CA SER A 13 6.03 -7.33 -16.46
C SER A 13 5.49 -8.74 -16.60
N TRP A 14 5.01 -9.06 -17.82
CA TRP A 14 4.68 -10.40 -18.26
C TRP A 14 5.63 -10.90 -19.36
N ASP A 15 6.77 -10.20 -19.57
CA ASP A 15 7.67 -10.48 -20.69
C ASP A 15 8.40 -11.82 -20.56
N ASP A 16 8.70 -12.24 -19.34
CA ASP A 16 9.38 -13.51 -19.08
C ASP A 16 8.40 -14.53 -18.49
N LEU A 17 7.86 -15.39 -19.35
CA LEU A 17 6.88 -16.40 -18.96
C LEU A 17 7.48 -17.55 -18.17
N SER A 18 8.80 -17.64 -18.03
CA SER A 18 9.47 -18.66 -17.23
C SER A 18 9.42 -18.31 -15.73
N LEU A 19 9.16 -17.07 -15.38
CA LEU A 19 9.08 -16.64 -13.99
C LEU A 19 7.76 -17.06 -13.35
N SER A 20 7.82 -17.43 -12.07
CA SER A 20 6.61 -17.62 -11.25
C SER A 20 5.95 -16.26 -11.04
N ASP A 21 4.67 -16.26 -10.66
CA ASP A 21 3.97 -15.02 -10.33
C ASP A 21 4.70 -14.22 -9.25
N MET A 22 5.21 -14.90 -8.24
CA MET A 22 5.95 -14.29 -7.12
C MET A 22 7.18 -13.52 -7.61
N GLU A 23 7.84 -13.97 -8.67
CA GLU A 23 9.11 -13.44 -9.17
C GLU A 23 8.96 -12.41 -10.29
N ARG A 24 7.74 -12.08 -10.71
CA ARG A 24 7.54 -11.10 -11.78
C ARG A 24 7.99 -9.70 -11.34
N PRO A 25 8.88 -9.05 -12.13
CA PRO A 25 9.41 -7.72 -11.81
C PRO A 25 8.46 -6.60 -12.26
N LEU A 26 8.77 -5.38 -11.88
CA LEU A 26 8.14 -4.20 -12.45
C LEU A 26 8.54 -4.04 -13.93
N ASN A 27 7.62 -3.53 -14.75
CA ASN A 27 7.94 -3.09 -16.10
C ASN A 27 8.41 -1.62 -16.09
N ASN A 28 8.70 -1.06 -17.26
CA ASN A 28 9.19 0.31 -17.37
C ASN A 28 8.20 1.34 -16.82
N ARG A 29 6.91 1.13 -17.05
CA ARG A 29 5.87 2.01 -16.53
C ARG A 29 5.83 1.96 -15.00
N GLY A 30 5.92 0.77 -14.41
CA GLY A 30 5.94 0.61 -12.96
C GLY A 30 7.15 1.29 -12.32
N LYS A 31 8.31 1.18 -12.95
CA LYS A 31 9.54 1.84 -12.49
C LYS A 31 9.46 3.36 -12.56
N LYS A 32 8.61 3.90 -13.43
CA LYS A 32 8.35 5.33 -13.54
C LYS A 32 7.28 5.78 -12.55
N ASP A 33 6.16 5.08 -12.50
CA ASP A 33 5.01 5.47 -11.67
C ASP A 33 5.30 5.39 -10.17
N ALA A 34 6.09 4.41 -9.74
CA ALA A 34 6.35 4.22 -8.31
C ALA A 34 7.04 5.42 -7.66
N PRO A 35 8.19 5.92 -8.18
CA PRO A 35 8.80 7.11 -7.59
C PRO A 35 7.95 8.37 -7.74
N GLU A 36 7.21 8.52 -8.84
CA GLU A 36 6.32 9.67 -9.03
C GLU A 36 5.21 9.71 -7.98
N MET A 37 4.58 8.56 -7.70
CA MET A 37 3.54 8.49 -6.69
C MET A 37 4.09 8.68 -5.28
N ALA A 38 5.28 8.16 -5.01
CA ALA A 38 5.96 8.38 -3.74
C ALA A 38 6.29 9.85 -3.53
N ASP A 39 6.78 10.53 -4.56
CA ASP A 39 7.04 11.98 -4.52
C ASP A 39 5.76 12.76 -4.28
N ARG A 40 4.65 12.34 -4.89
CA ARG A 40 3.35 12.98 -4.71
C ARG A 40 2.87 12.88 -3.27
N LEU A 41 3.06 11.72 -2.63
CA LEU A 41 2.76 11.57 -1.20
C LEU A 41 3.60 12.50 -0.34
N LEU A 42 4.89 12.55 -0.63
CA LEU A 42 5.84 13.32 0.18
C LEU A 42 5.65 14.83 0.00
N MET A 43 5.55 15.29 -1.24
CA MET A 43 5.59 16.72 -1.55
C MET A 43 4.20 17.36 -1.55
N ASP A 44 3.21 16.71 -2.14
CA ASP A 44 1.88 17.30 -2.31
C ASP A 44 0.96 16.98 -1.12
N LYS A 45 0.97 15.74 -0.66
CA LYS A 45 0.14 15.31 0.47
C LYS A 45 0.83 15.52 1.82
N LYS A 46 2.14 15.70 1.81
CA LYS A 46 2.97 15.90 3.01
C LYS A 46 2.77 14.79 4.04
N VAL A 47 2.66 13.57 3.56
CA VAL A 47 2.48 12.38 4.41
C VAL A 47 3.82 12.03 5.05
N GLU A 48 3.80 11.72 6.33
CA GLU A 48 4.93 11.11 7.03
C GLU A 48 4.60 9.64 7.25
N ILE A 49 5.45 8.74 6.79
CA ILE A 49 5.23 7.30 6.89
C ILE A 49 6.20 6.71 7.92
N ASP A 50 5.65 6.05 8.95
CA ASP A 50 6.43 5.45 10.02
C ASP A 50 6.93 4.05 9.68
N ALA A 51 6.17 3.29 8.90
CA ALA A 51 6.55 1.92 8.53
C ALA A 51 6.04 1.56 7.13
N PHE A 52 6.82 0.72 6.45
CA PHE A 52 6.51 0.17 5.12
C PHE A 52 6.37 -1.34 5.26
N VAL A 53 5.21 -1.88 4.92
CA VAL A 53 4.89 -3.31 5.05
C VAL A 53 4.46 -3.83 3.68
N SER A 54 5.03 -4.94 3.24
CA SER A 54 4.79 -5.43 1.88
C SER A 54 4.54 -6.93 1.81
N SER A 55 3.74 -7.32 0.83
CA SER A 55 3.69 -8.69 0.33
C SER A 55 5.10 -9.13 -0.11
N PRO A 56 5.40 -10.44 -0.04
CA PRO A 56 6.69 -10.96 -0.49
C PRO A 56 6.87 -10.96 -2.00
N ALA A 57 5.81 -10.80 -2.79
CA ALA A 57 5.92 -10.77 -4.25
C ALA A 57 6.88 -9.66 -4.69
N ARG A 58 7.76 -9.99 -5.64
CA ARG A 58 8.82 -9.09 -6.12
C ARG A 58 8.29 -7.71 -6.51
N ARG A 59 7.18 -7.66 -7.25
CA ARG A 59 6.57 -6.40 -7.70
C ARG A 59 6.08 -5.52 -6.55
N ALA A 60 5.52 -6.11 -5.50
CA ALA A 60 5.07 -5.35 -4.32
C ALA A 60 6.24 -4.89 -3.47
N ARG A 61 7.19 -5.79 -3.20
CA ARG A 61 8.39 -5.48 -2.44
C ARG A 61 9.21 -4.39 -3.11
N LYS A 62 9.39 -4.47 -4.43
CA LYS A 62 10.14 -3.43 -5.17
C LYS A 62 9.44 -2.07 -5.12
N THR A 63 8.11 -2.06 -5.24
CA THR A 63 7.33 -0.82 -5.09
C THR A 63 7.56 -0.22 -3.70
N ALA A 64 7.46 -1.05 -2.65
CA ALA A 64 7.69 -0.60 -1.28
C ALA A 64 9.11 -0.06 -1.06
N GLU A 65 10.11 -0.71 -1.64
CA GLU A 65 11.51 -0.26 -1.56
C GLU A 65 11.70 1.11 -2.23
N ILE A 66 11.05 1.33 -3.37
CA ILE A 66 11.10 2.62 -4.06
C ILE A 66 10.48 3.72 -3.19
N PHE A 67 9.29 3.45 -2.61
CA PHE A 67 8.64 4.40 -1.71
C PHE A 67 9.51 4.69 -0.49
N SER A 68 10.04 3.65 0.15
CA SER A 68 10.92 3.79 1.32
C SER A 68 12.12 4.68 1.02
N LYS A 69 12.74 4.47 -0.14
CA LYS A 69 13.90 5.28 -0.56
C LYS A 69 13.53 6.75 -0.75
N VAL A 70 12.41 7.03 -1.38
CA VAL A 70 11.93 8.43 -1.58
C VAL A 70 11.71 9.11 -0.23
N PHE A 71 11.26 8.36 0.78
CA PHE A 71 11.04 8.88 2.13
C PHE A 71 12.33 8.88 2.99
N GLY A 72 13.49 8.64 2.39
CA GLY A 72 14.78 8.72 3.09
C GLY A 72 15.16 7.46 3.87
N GLN A 73 14.46 6.35 3.63
CA GLN A 73 14.75 5.06 4.27
C GLN A 73 15.31 4.08 3.23
N GLY A 74 15.50 2.83 3.57
CA GLY A 74 16.14 1.86 2.70
C GLY A 74 15.36 0.56 2.56
N LYS A 75 15.89 -0.35 1.74
CA LYS A 75 15.33 -1.69 1.54
C LYS A 75 15.10 -2.45 2.84
N LYS A 76 16.05 -2.36 3.78
CA LYS A 76 16.00 -3.04 5.08
C LYS A 76 14.86 -2.54 5.96
N ASP A 77 14.30 -1.38 5.63
CA ASP A 77 13.21 -0.77 6.40
C ASP A 77 11.84 -1.22 5.91
N VAL A 78 11.79 -2.08 4.89
CA VAL A 78 10.55 -2.68 4.40
C VAL A 78 10.34 -4.02 5.10
N PHE A 79 9.23 -4.15 5.83
CA PHE A 79 8.86 -5.38 6.53
C PHE A 79 7.98 -6.24 5.65
N ILE A 80 8.38 -7.51 5.45
CA ILE A 80 7.63 -8.46 4.62
C ILE A 80 6.64 -9.24 5.48
N LYS A 81 5.39 -9.28 5.00
CA LYS A 81 4.32 -10.09 5.60
C LYS A 81 3.78 -11.04 4.55
N GLU A 82 4.04 -12.33 4.73
CA GLU A 82 3.62 -13.39 3.80
C GLU A 82 2.11 -13.37 3.58
N GLU A 83 1.34 -13.02 4.60
CA GLU A 83 -0.11 -12.98 4.58
C GLU A 83 -0.67 -12.00 3.57
N LEU A 84 0.14 -11.03 3.11
CA LEU A 84 -0.31 -10.03 2.14
C LEU A 84 -0.26 -10.50 0.69
N TYR A 85 0.27 -11.71 0.44
CA TYR A 85 0.22 -12.34 -0.87
C TYR A 85 -1.07 -13.15 -0.99
N GLU A 86 -1.86 -12.90 -2.03
CA GLU A 86 -3.19 -13.51 -2.21
C GLU A 86 -4.11 -13.27 -1.01
N ALA A 87 -4.01 -12.09 -0.39
CA ALA A 87 -4.73 -11.75 0.82
C ALA A 87 -6.19 -11.43 0.56
N GLY A 88 -7.06 -11.91 1.44
CA GLY A 88 -8.44 -11.45 1.56
C GLY A 88 -8.57 -10.45 2.70
N GLU A 89 -9.81 -10.06 2.99
CA GLU A 89 -10.11 -9.06 4.03
C GLU A 89 -9.55 -9.46 5.40
N ASP A 90 -9.67 -10.74 5.78
CA ASP A 90 -9.21 -11.24 7.07
C ASP A 90 -7.70 -11.11 7.22
N GLN A 91 -6.94 -11.39 6.17
CA GLN A 91 -5.49 -11.29 6.20
C GLN A 91 -5.04 -9.84 6.36
N PHE A 92 -5.67 -8.90 5.65
CA PHE A 92 -5.39 -7.47 5.85
C PHE A 92 -5.69 -7.05 7.28
N ALA A 93 -6.83 -7.43 7.81
CA ALA A 93 -7.23 -7.09 9.18
C ALA A 93 -6.23 -7.63 10.21
N LYS A 94 -5.76 -8.87 10.03
CA LYS A 94 -4.76 -9.48 10.91
C LYS A 94 -3.42 -8.76 10.87
N VAL A 95 -2.95 -8.44 9.68
CA VAL A 95 -1.67 -7.72 9.52
C VAL A 95 -1.75 -6.38 10.23
N ILE A 96 -2.83 -5.64 10.01
CA ILE A 96 -3.02 -4.32 10.63
C ILE A 96 -3.07 -4.43 12.15
N ALA A 97 -3.82 -5.40 12.68
CA ALA A 97 -3.91 -5.60 14.13
C ALA A 97 -2.56 -5.94 14.77
N SER A 98 -1.62 -6.47 13.99
CA SER A 98 -0.29 -6.88 14.47
C SER A 98 0.76 -5.77 14.39
N LEU A 99 0.43 -4.61 13.84
CA LEU A 99 1.39 -3.50 13.69
C LEU A 99 1.82 -2.94 15.05
N ASP A 100 3.02 -2.37 15.08
CA ASP A 100 3.55 -1.76 16.31
C ASP A 100 2.81 -0.44 16.58
N ASP A 101 2.30 -0.31 17.79
CA ASP A 101 1.51 0.87 18.18
C ASP A 101 2.32 2.18 18.23
N LYS A 102 3.66 2.08 18.22
CA LYS A 102 4.51 3.27 18.09
C LYS A 102 4.37 3.92 16.71
N ASP A 103 3.99 3.14 15.69
CA ASP A 103 3.81 3.61 14.34
C ASP A 103 2.39 4.12 14.15
N ASN A 104 2.22 5.35 13.71
CA ASN A 104 0.91 5.96 13.52
C ASN A 104 0.46 5.98 12.07
N VAL A 105 1.40 5.96 11.13
CA VAL A 105 1.13 5.95 9.70
C VAL A 105 1.89 4.82 9.04
N VAL A 106 1.17 3.85 8.49
CA VAL A 106 1.77 2.65 7.89
C VAL A 106 1.30 2.50 6.44
N ALA A 107 2.25 2.29 5.55
CA ALA A 107 1.98 1.97 4.15
C ALA A 107 2.01 0.45 3.95
N ILE A 108 0.97 -0.10 3.34
CA ILE A 108 0.83 -1.53 3.06
C ILE A 108 0.77 -1.73 1.55
N PHE A 109 1.69 -2.53 1.03
CA PHE A 109 1.82 -2.82 -0.40
C PHE A 109 1.33 -4.23 -0.70
N SER A 110 0.31 -4.35 -1.53
CA SER A 110 -0.31 -5.64 -1.82
C SER A 110 -0.96 -5.64 -3.21
N HIS A 111 -1.96 -6.49 -3.40
CA HIS A 111 -2.46 -6.88 -4.72
C HIS A 111 -3.98 -6.83 -4.81
N ASN A 112 -4.48 -6.65 -6.05
CA ASN A 112 -5.88 -6.91 -6.35
C ASN A 112 -6.13 -8.42 -6.52
N PRO A 113 -7.36 -8.88 -6.30
CA PRO A 113 -8.54 -8.11 -5.93
C PRO A 113 -8.62 -7.76 -4.44
N GLY A 114 -7.83 -8.42 -3.61
CA GLY A 114 -7.93 -8.34 -2.16
C GLY A 114 -7.83 -6.91 -1.61
N ILE A 115 -6.89 -6.12 -2.12
CA ILE A 115 -6.66 -4.76 -1.61
C ILE A 115 -7.88 -3.84 -1.89
N THR A 116 -8.50 -3.98 -3.06
CA THR A 116 -9.72 -3.23 -3.40
C THR A 116 -10.89 -3.69 -2.55
N ASP A 117 -11.06 -5.00 -2.40
CA ASP A 117 -12.14 -5.55 -1.58
C ASP A 117 -12.01 -5.06 -0.13
N TYR A 118 -10.80 -5.08 0.40
CA TYR A 118 -10.56 -4.60 1.77
C TYR A 118 -10.83 -3.10 1.89
N ALA A 119 -10.34 -2.29 0.95
CA ALA A 119 -10.58 -0.84 0.95
C ALA A 119 -12.07 -0.51 1.01
N ASN A 120 -12.88 -1.26 0.28
CA ASN A 120 -14.33 -1.06 0.23
C ASN A 120 -15.05 -1.43 1.54
N THR A 121 -14.37 -2.08 2.48
CA THR A 121 -14.93 -2.37 3.82
C THR A 121 -14.67 -1.27 4.83
N LEU A 122 -13.75 -0.35 4.55
CA LEU A 122 -13.22 0.56 5.57
C LEU A 122 -14.07 1.81 5.77
N THR A 123 -14.70 2.29 4.71
CA THR A 123 -15.54 3.48 4.77
C THR A 123 -16.80 3.29 3.91
N THR A 124 -17.65 4.31 3.84
CA THR A 124 -18.84 4.27 2.97
C THR A 124 -18.50 4.55 1.51
N THR A 125 -17.28 5.04 1.23
CA THR A 125 -16.83 5.29 -0.13
C THR A 125 -16.56 3.97 -0.84
N ARG A 126 -17.14 3.80 -2.03
CA ARG A 126 -16.93 2.61 -2.87
C ARG A 126 -16.08 2.99 -4.07
N ILE A 127 -15.10 2.14 -4.37
CA ILE A 127 -14.26 2.27 -5.55
C ILE A 127 -14.33 0.97 -6.35
N ASP A 128 -14.27 1.08 -7.67
CA ASP A 128 -14.31 -0.11 -8.54
C ASP A 128 -12.98 -0.87 -8.49
N ASN A 129 -11.88 -0.15 -8.39
CA ASN A 129 -10.56 -0.73 -8.48
C ASN A 129 -9.50 0.25 -7.98
N ILE A 130 -8.52 -0.28 -7.23
CA ILE A 130 -7.28 0.45 -6.99
C ILE A 130 -6.36 0.15 -8.18
N PRO A 131 -6.04 1.13 -9.03
CA PRO A 131 -5.08 0.92 -10.13
C PRO A 131 -3.68 0.58 -9.61
N THR A 132 -2.81 0.09 -10.49
CA THR A 132 -1.40 -0.12 -10.11
C THR A 132 -0.80 1.20 -9.62
N THR A 133 -0.03 1.13 -8.55
CA THR A 133 0.53 2.26 -7.80
C THR A 133 -0.54 3.20 -7.19
N GLY A 134 -1.80 2.79 -7.22
CA GLY A 134 -2.89 3.54 -6.58
C GLY A 134 -2.79 3.45 -5.06
N ILE A 135 -3.24 4.52 -4.40
CA ILE A 135 -3.14 4.70 -2.95
C ILE A 135 -4.50 5.05 -2.38
N PHE A 136 -5.00 4.21 -1.47
CA PHE A 136 -6.24 4.45 -0.75
C PHE A 136 -5.88 4.68 0.72
N ALA A 137 -6.03 5.91 1.18
CA ALA A 137 -5.60 6.33 2.52
C ALA A 137 -6.78 6.53 3.46
N VAL A 138 -6.73 5.91 4.62
CA VAL A 138 -7.79 5.92 5.62
C VAL A 138 -7.24 6.30 6.99
N LYS A 139 -7.94 7.19 7.68
CA LYS A 139 -7.65 7.55 9.07
C LYS A 139 -8.67 6.93 10.00
N ALA A 140 -8.19 6.32 11.09
CA ALA A 140 -9.04 5.69 12.11
C ALA A 140 -8.85 6.37 13.47
N GLU A 141 -9.95 6.58 14.17
CA GLU A 141 -9.95 7.20 15.49
C GLU A 141 -9.66 6.13 16.55
N THR A 142 -8.38 5.76 16.66
CA THR A 142 -7.90 4.79 17.65
C THR A 142 -6.45 5.07 17.98
N ASP A 143 -6.02 4.68 19.18
CA ASP A 143 -4.62 4.83 19.61
C ASP A 143 -3.81 3.55 19.40
N ASP A 144 -4.47 2.44 19.08
CA ASP A 144 -3.79 1.17 18.83
C ASP A 144 -4.30 0.49 17.57
N TRP A 145 -3.47 -0.41 17.01
CA TRP A 145 -3.80 -1.13 15.79
C TRP A 145 -4.81 -2.25 16.00
N LYS A 146 -4.89 -2.79 17.22
CA LYS A 146 -5.92 -3.79 17.55
C LYS A 146 -7.31 -3.21 17.47
N GLY A 147 -7.45 -1.94 17.74
CA GLY A 147 -8.72 -1.22 17.66
C GLY A 147 -9.09 -0.73 16.27
N PHE A 148 -8.22 -0.88 15.28
CA PHE A 148 -8.42 -0.30 13.95
C PHE A 148 -9.72 -0.75 13.29
N THR A 149 -10.00 -2.05 13.29
CA THR A 149 -11.18 -2.60 12.60
C THR A 149 -12.49 -2.02 13.16
N ALA A 150 -12.60 -1.88 14.47
CA ALA A 150 -13.82 -1.38 15.12
C ALA A 150 -13.91 0.14 15.18
N ALA A 151 -12.80 0.85 14.97
CA ALA A 151 -12.76 2.30 15.13
C ALA A 151 -13.54 3.04 14.04
N PRO A 152 -14.09 4.21 14.35
CA PRO A 152 -14.61 5.11 13.31
C PRO A 152 -13.49 5.48 12.35
N LYS A 153 -13.80 5.43 11.05
CA LYS A 153 -12.82 5.68 10.00
C LYS A 153 -13.35 6.68 8.99
N GLN A 154 -12.43 7.38 8.36
CA GLN A 154 -12.77 8.25 7.24
C GLN A 154 -11.72 8.13 6.14
N LEU A 155 -12.17 8.22 4.89
CA LEU A 155 -11.27 8.32 3.76
C LEU A 155 -10.50 9.62 3.86
N TRP A 156 -9.16 9.53 3.80
CA TRP A 156 -8.32 10.71 3.71
C TRP A 156 -8.17 11.15 2.26
N PHE A 157 -7.72 10.24 1.39
CA PHE A 157 -7.70 10.46 -0.06
C PHE A 157 -7.58 9.13 -0.81
N PHE A 158 -7.94 9.18 -2.09
CA PHE A 158 -7.69 8.11 -3.05
C PHE A 158 -6.99 8.73 -4.25
N ASP A 159 -5.79 8.26 -4.58
CA ASP A 159 -4.98 8.81 -5.65
C ASP A 159 -4.33 7.69 -6.47
N TYR A 160 -4.02 7.98 -7.72
CA TYR A 160 -3.40 7.01 -8.64
C TYR A 160 -2.68 7.76 -9.77
N PRO A 161 -1.76 7.10 -10.50
CA PRO A 161 -0.89 7.79 -11.47
C PRO A 161 -1.60 8.65 -12.50
N LYS A 162 -2.74 8.16 -13.00
CA LYS A 162 -3.53 8.87 -14.03
C LYS A 162 -4.56 9.82 -13.45
N ASN A 163 -4.59 9.98 -12.13
CA ASN A 163 -5.46 10.97 -11.52
C ASN A 163 -4.89 12.33 -11.84
N ALA A 164 -5.49 12.99 -12.82
CA ALA A 164 -4.95 14.20 -13.37
C ALA A 164 -4.87 15.29 -12.32
N LEU A 165 -3.71 15.89 -12.22
CA LEU A 165 -3.44 17.05 -11.41
C LEU A 165 -3.51 18.31 -12.24
N ASP A 166 -4.48 18.35 -13.09
CA ASP A 166 -4.67 19.44 -14.04
C ASP A 166 -5.11 20.71 -13.33
#